data_8313992bc4ec99d8c39bb641cce35f1a
#
_entry.id   8313992bc4ec99d8c39bb641cce35f1a
#
_cell.length_a   1.000
_cell.length_b   1.000
_cell.length_c   1.000
_cell.angle_alpha   90.00
_cell.angle_beta   90.00
_cell.angle_gamma   90.00
#
_symmetry.space_group_name_H-M   'P 1'
#
loop_
_entity.id
_entity.type
_entity.pdbx_description
1 polymer ?
#
loop_
_entity_poly.entity_id
_entity_poly.type
_entity_poly.pdbx_seq_one_letter_code
_entity_poly.pdbx_strand_id
1 'polypeptide(L)'
;MIRKIIKIDEEKCNGCGACAAACHEGAIEMINGKAKLTREDYCDGLGDCLPACPTNAITFEEREAPAYDEAAVQKAKMNKQGEKLPCGCPGTNSKAIKRQEAPQAVQTSAPTSQLMQWPCQIKLVPVNAPYFDGANLLIAADCTAYAYGNFHNEFIRNHITLIGCPKLDEGDYAEKLTEIIKNNDIKSVKIVRMEVPCCGGIENAAKRALLESGKFIPWQVITVSTDGKILE
;
A
#
# COMPACT_ATOMS: atom_id res chain seq x y z
N MET A 1 -29.49 4.59 32.87
CA MET A 1 -30.74 3.95 32.36
C MET A 1 -30.54 2.45 32.27
N ILE A 2 -31.57 1.66 32.48
CA ILE A 2 -31.49 0.20 32.29
C ILE A 2 -31.43 -0.05 30.78
N ARG A 3 -30.39 -0.74 30.30
CA ARG A 3 -30.22 -1.12 28.88
C ARG A 3 -29.45 -2.42 28.74
N LYS A 4 -29.58 -3.03 27.57
CA LYS A 4 -28.85 -4.21 27.19
C LYS A 4 -27.40 -3.83 26.85
N ILE A 5 -26.45 -4.49 27.50
CA ILE A 5 -25.01 -4.26 27.34
C ILE A 5 -24.28 -5.60 27.35
N ILE A 6 -23.08 -5.67 26.82
CA ILE A 6 -22.27 -6.89 26.88
C ILE A 6 -21.61 -7.05 28.26
N LYS A 7 -21.45 -8.31 28.65
CA LYS A 7 -20.64 -8.73 29.79
C LYS A 7 -19.58 -9.72 29.32
N ILE A 8 -18.34 -9.50 29.75
CA ILE A 8 -17.21 -10.38 29.41
C ILE A 8 -16.80 -11.16 30.65
N ASP A 9 -16.81 -12.48 30.53
CA ASP A 9 -16.33 -13.41 31.55
C ASP A 9 -14.81 -13.56 31.39
N GLU A 10 -14.06 -12.96 32.31
CA GLU A 10 -12.59 -12.95 32.27
C GLU A 10 -11.99 -14.36 32.46
N GLU A 11 -12.69 -15.27 33.15
CA GLU A 11 -12.20 -16.65 33.34
C GLU A 11 -12.27 -17.45 32.07
N LYS A 12 -13.34 -17.29 31.28
CA LYS A 12 -13.50 -17.91 29.96
C LYS A 12 -12.70 -17.26 28.85
N CYS A 13 -12.31 -16.00 29.03
CA CYS A 13 -11.55 -15.25 28.02
C CYS A 13 -10.13 -15.82 27.87
N ASN A 14 -9.76 -16.25 26.65
CA ASN A 14 -8.43 -16.75 26.33
C ASN A 14 -7.45 -15.66 25.83
N GLY A 15 -7.89 -14.39 25.76
CA GLY A 15 -7.04 -13.28 25.35
C GLY A 15 -6.77 -13.13 23.86
N CYS A 16 -7.55 -13.78 22.99
CA CYS A 16 -7.31 -13.77 21.53
C CYS A 16 -7.53 -12.41 20.85
N GLY A 17 -8.22 -11.45 21.49
CA GLY A 17 -8.47 -10.10 20.95
C GLY A 17 -9.53 -10.00 19.84
N ALA A 18 -10.12 -11.12 19.39
CA ALA A 18 -11.08 -11.12 18.28
C ALA A 18 -12.32 -10.23 18.55
N CYS A 19 -12.80 -10.19 19.77
CA CYS A 19 -13.93 -9.33 20.16
C CYS A 19 -13.58 -7.84 20.16
N ALA A 20 -12.36 -7.48 20.53
CA ALA A 20 -11.89 -6.08 20.46
C ALA A 20 -11.76 -5.62 19.00
N ALA A 21 -11.31 -6.51 18.11
CA ALA A 21 -11.24 -6.24 16.69
C ALA A 21 -12.64 -6.15 16.02
N ALA A 22 -13.61 -6.93 16.50
CA ALA A 22 -14.99 -6.93 15.99
C ALA A 22 -15.86 -5.79 16.58
N CYS A 23 -15.40 -5.08 17.62
CA CYS A 23 -16.14 -3.97 18.21
C CYS A 23 -15.92 -2.71 17.36
N HIS A 24 -16.91 -2.38 16.53
CA HIS A 24 -16.84 -1.22 15.66
C HIS A 24 -16.80 0.12 16.40
N GLU A 25 -17.33 0.17 17.62
CA GLU A 25 -17.38 1.37 18.46
C GLU A 25 -16.15 1.55 19.36
N GLY A 26 -15.30 0.51 19.46
CA GLY A 26 -14.10 0.56 20.29
C GLY A 26 -14.36 0.56 21.79
N ALA A 27 -15.45 -0.07 22.20
CA ALA A 27 -15.85 -0.20 23.61
C ALA A 27 -15.03 -1.26 24.38
N ILE A 28 -14.38 -2.20 23.66
CA ILE A 28 -13.62 -3.32 24.23
C ILE A 28 -12.13 -3.08 24.05
N GLU A 29 -11.38 -3.21 25.14
CA GLU A 29 -9.92 -3.13 25.13
C GLU A 29 -9.28 -4.39 25.72
N MET A 30 -8.05 -4.66 25.31
CA MET A 30 -7.24 -5.76 25.86
C MET A 30 -6.41 -5.23 27.05
N ILE A 31 -6.71 -5.69 28.25
CA ILE A 31 -5.99 -5.30 29.47
C ILE A 31 -5.44 -6.56 30.14
N ASN A 32 -4.12 -6.61 30.34
CA ASN A 32 -3.41 -7.76 30.94
C ASN A 32 -3.73 -9.10 30.24
N GLY A 33 -3.86 -9.09 28.90
CA GLY A 33 -4.15 -10.28 28.11
C GLY A 33 -5.61 -10.76 28.17
N LYS A 34 -6.52 -9.96 28.72
CA LYS A 34 -7.97 -10.25 28.78
C LYS A 34 -8.77 -9.12 28.16
N ALA A 35 -9.86 -9.46 27.48
CA ALA A 35 -10.78 -8.46 26.95
C ALA A 35 -11.62 -7.86 28.08
N LYS A 36 -11.78 -6.54 28.10
CA LYS A 36 -12.61 -5.80 29.06
C LYS A 36 -13.47 -4.77 28.35
N LEU A 37 -14.69 -4.60 28.82
CA LEU A 37 -15.55 -3.48 28.43
C LEU A 37 -15.10 -2.23 29.22
N THR A 38 -14.31 -1.37 28.59
CA THR A 38 -13.75 -0.16 29.25
C THR A 38 -14.62 1.06 29.07
N ARG A 39 -15.39 1.11 28.00
CA ARG A 39 -16.27 2.22 27.66
C ARG A 39 -17.71 1.72 27.47
N GLU A 40 -18.47 1.74 28.56
CA GLU A 40 -19.87 1.33 28.53
C GLU A 40 -20.73 2.25 27.66
N ASP A 41 -20.41 3.53 27.64
CA ASP A 41 -21.03 4.56 26.82
C ASP A 41 -20.76 4.39 25.31
N TYR A 42 -19.77 3.59 24.94
CA TYR A 42 -19.46 3.26 23.53
C TYR A 42 -20.13 1.97 23.06
N CYS A 43 -20.58 1.11 23.97
CA CYS A 43 -21.26 -0.12 23.58
C CYS A 43 -22.68 0.19 23.11
N ASP A 44 -23.00 -0.10 21.84
CA ASP A 44 -24.32 0.06 21.23
C ASP A 44 -25.31 -1.04 21.65
N GLY A 45 -24.82 -2.18 22.17
CA GLY A 45 -25.62 -3.33 22.55
C GLY A 45 -26.08 -4.21 21.39
N LEU A 46 -25.55 -4.03 20.16
CA LEU A 46 -25.86 -4.86 18.99
C LEU A 46 -25.23 -6.25 19.07
N GLY A 47 -24.01 -6.35 19.63
CA GLY A 47 -23.41 -7.63 19.97
C GLY A 47 -22.59 -8.28 18.86
N ASP A 48 -22.04 -7.52 17.93
CA ASP A 48 -21.15 -8.00 16.84
C ASP A 48 -19.90 -8.73 17.38
N CYS A 49 -19.54 -8.42 18.64
CA CYS A 49 -18.44 -9.09 19.34
C CYS A 49 -18.76 -10.51 19.82
N LEU A 50 -20.05 -10.91 19.94
CA LEU A 50 -20.44 -12.23 20.46
C LEU A 50 -20.01 -13.37 19.52
N PRO A 51 -20.36 -13.35 18.22
CA PRO A 51 -19.98 -14.41 17.29
C PRO A 51 -18.45 -14.46 17.05
N ALA A 52 -17.75 -13.37 17.32
CA ALA A 52 -16.30 -13.31 17.18
C ALA A 52 -15.55 -14.00 18.34
N CYS A 53 -16.21 -14.32 19.46
CA CYS A 53 -15.58 -14.90 20.63
C CYS A 53 -15.52 -16.45 20.52
N PRO A 54 -14.34 -17.06 20.34
CA PRO A 54 -14.22 -18.52 20.16
C PRO A 54 -14.50 -19.31 21.44
N THR A 55 -14.46 -18.65 22.60
CA THR A 55 -14.68 -19.29 23.90
C THR A 55 -16.05 -18.98 24.50
N ASN A 56 -16.92 -18.28 23.76
CA ASN A 56 -18.23 -17.82 24.24
C ASN A 56 -18.16 -17.09 25.61
N ALA A 57 -17.09 -16.32 25.81
CA ALA A 57 -16.89 -15.55 27.04
C ALA A 57 -17.77 -14.28 27.11
N ILE A 58 -18.50 -13.93 26.05
CA ILE A 58 -19.29 -12.71 25.97
C ILE A 58 -20.78 -13.06 26.00
N THR A 59 -21.51 -12.38 26.86
CA THR A 59 -22.97 -12.52 27.00
C THR A 59 -23.60 -11.13 27.08
N PHE A 60 -24.92 -11.07 26.92
CA PHE A 60 -25.66 -9.86 27.20
C PHE A 60 -26.16 -9.87 28.67
N GLU A 61 -26.15 -8.69 29.27
CA GLU A 61 -26.88 -8.44 30.52
C GLU A 61 -27.69 -7.14 30.41
N GLU A 62 -28.81 -7.09 31.11
CA GLU A 62 -29.59 -5.87 31.29
C GLU A 62 -29.24 -5.28 32.66
N ARG A 63 -28.63 -4.10 32.64
CA ARG A 63 -28.28 -3.39 33.88
C ARG A 63 -28.28 -1.89 33.65
N GLU A 64 -28.17 -1.17 34.73
CA GLU A 64 -27.98 0.27 34.68
C GLU A 64 -26.59 0.59 34.07
N ALA A 65 -26.60 1.31 32.97
CA ALA A 65 -25.39 1.76 32.28
C ALA A 65 -25.61 3.14 31.66
N PRO A 66 -24.52 3.89 31.38
CA PRO A 66 -24.58 5.16 30.66
C PRO A 66 -25.29 5.00 29.32
N ALA A 67 -25.95 6.04 28.84
CA ALA A 67 -26.53 6.03 27.50
C ALA A 67 -25.43 5.89 26.45
N TYR A 68 -25.76 5.26 25.30
CA TYR A 68 -24.85 5.21 24.16
C TYR A 68 -24.59 6.61 23.62
N ASP A 69 -23.32 6.99 23.52
CA ASP A 69 -22.87 8.30 23.04
C ASP A 69 -22.23 8.17 21.65
N GLU A 70 -23.09 8.22 20.64
CA GLU A 70 -22.67 8.17 19.24
C GLU A 70 -21.69 9.30 18.87
N ALA A 71 -21.90 10.51 19.43
CA ALA A 71 -21.04 11.66 19.13
C ALA A 71 -19.62 11.47 19.68
N ALA A 72 -19.50 10.89 20.88
CA ALA A 72 -18.20 10.55 21.46
C ALA A 72 -17.51 9.43 20.70
N VAL A 73 -18.25 8.41 20.23
CA VAL A 73 -17.74 7.33 19.39
C VAL A 73 -17.21 7.87 18.06
N GLN A 74 -17.97 8.72 17.36
CA GLN A 74 -17.55 9.35 16.10
C GLN A 74 -16.27 10.19 16.29
N LYS A 75 -16.22 10.97 17.38
CA LYS A 75 -15.05 11.78 17.71
C LYS A 75 -13.83 10.93 18.03
N ALA A 76 -13.99 9.80 18.72
CA ALA A 76 -12.92 8.86 19.00
C ALA A 76 -12.43 8.15 17.73
N LYS A 77 -13.33 7.78 16.80
CA LYS A 77 -12.99 7.24 15.48
C LYS A 77 -12.18 8.24 14.65
N MET A 78 -12.57 9.52 14.63
CA MET A 78 -11.81 10.59 13.96
C MET A 78 -10.42 10.80 14.57
N ASN A 79 -10.30 10.77 15.90
CA ASN A 79 -9.02 10.90 16.58
C ASN A 79 -8.11 9.68 16.34
N LYS A 80 -8.66 8.45 16.31
CA LYS A 80 -7.90 7.22 15.99
C LYS A 80 -7.40 7.19 14.55
N GLN A 81 -8.07 7.85 13.62
CA GLN A 81 -7.58 8.02 12.24
C GLN A 81 -6.37 8.97 12.15
N GLY A 82 -6.14 9.81 13.17
CA GLY A 82 -4.97 10.69 13.29
C GLY A 82 -3.79 10.06 14.04
N GLU A 83 -3.96 8.98 14.78
CA GLU A 83 -2.88 8.28 15.44
C GLU A 83 -2.26 7.26 14.48
N LYS A 84 -0.97 7.45 14.22
CA LYS A 84 -0.14 6.54 13.42
C LYS A 84 -0.28 5.11 13.96
N LEU A 85 -0.88 4.22 13.18
CA LEU A 85 -0.83 2.79 13.44
C LEU A 85 0.65 2.38 13.59
N PRO A 86 1.07 1.72 14.68
CA PRO A 86 2.48 1.36 14.91
C PRO A 86 3.02 0.34 13.89
N CYS A 87 2.20 -0.10 12.94
CA CYS A 87 2.49 -1.12 11.94
C CYS A 87 2.28 -0.65 10.50
N GLY A 88 2.31 0.68 10.24
CA GLY A 88 2.25 1.20 8.87
C GLY A 88 3.55 0.92 8.13
N CYS A 89 3.50 0.14 7.02
CA CYS A 89 4.63 0.09 6.10
C CYS A 89 5.05 1.51 5.73
N PRO A 90 6.35 1.85 5.66
CA PRO A 90 6.82 3.18 5.27
C PRO A 90 6.18 3.73 3.99
N GLY A 91 5.77 2.85 3.07
CA GLY A 91 5.07 3.21 1.83
C GLY A 91 3.62 3.67 1.99
N THR A 92 3.00 3.53 3.18
CA THR A 92 1.65 4.04 3.47
C THR A 92 1.65 5.27 4.35
N ASN A 93 2.83 5.71 4.83
CA ASN A 93 2.93 6.91 5.64
C ASN A 93 2.63 8.17 4.82
N SER A 94 1.54 8.84 5.15
CA SER A 94 1.19 10.13 4.56
C SER A 94 2.09 11.23 5.10
N LYS A 95 2.70 12.01 4.20
CA LYS A 95 3.46 13.21 4.57
C LYS A 95 3.15 14.36 3.60
N ALA A 96 3.05 15.58 4.12
CA ALA A 96 2.99 16.77 3.30
C ALA A 96 4.42 17.20 2.90
N ILE A 97 4.66 17.33 1.60
CA ILE A 97 5.95 17.80 1.06
C ILE A 97 5.83 19.32 0.90
N LYS A 98 6.51 20.07 1.76
CA LYS A 98 6.63 21.51 1.60
C LYS A 98 7.76 21.80 0.64
N ARG A 99 7.45 22.35 -0.53
CA ARG A 99 8.45 22.84 -1.50
C ARG A 99 8.63 24.33 -1.29
N GLN A 100 9.88 24.80 -1.26
CA GLN A 100 10.16 26.23 -1.36
C GLN A 100 9.80 26.67 -2.78
N GLU A 101 9.07 27.77 -2.90
CA GLU A 101 8.82 28.39 -4.19
C GLU A 101 10.17 28.80 -4.79
N ALA A 102 10.66 28.00 -5.74
CA ALA A 102 11.79 28.46 -6.56
C ALA A 102 11.29 29.57 -7.48
N PRO A 103 12.09 30.62 -7.73
CA PRO A 103 11.71 31.65 -8.70
C PRO A 103 11.37 30.95 -10.01
N GLN A 104 10.16 31.17 -10.52
CA GLN A 104 9.66 30.58 -11.76
C GLN A 104 10.59 30.95 -12.91
N ALA A 105 11.51 30.07 -13.26
CA ALA A 105 12.16 30.13 -14.56
C ALA A 105 11.05 29.98 -15.60
N VAL A 106 10.83 30.99 -16.41
CA VAL A 106 9.84 30.99 -17.48
C VAL A 106 10.19 29.85 -18.43
N GLN A 107 9.55 28.69 -18.25
CA GLN A 107 9.61 27.61 -19.22
C GLN A 107 8.68 27.99 -20.37
N THR A 108 9.27 28.31 -21.51
CA THR A 108 8.58 28.79 -22.72
C THR A 108 7.81 27.71 -23.48
N SER A 109 7.86 26.44 -23.06
CA SER A 109 7.09 25.35 -23.66
C SER A 109 6.73 24.26 -22.61
N ALA A 110 5.52 23.72 -22.72
CA ALA A 110 5.10 22.57 -21.92
C ALA A 110 6.00 21.35 -22.23
N PRO A 111 6.41 20.56 -21.23
CA PRO A 111 7.19 19.34 -21.47
C PRO A 111 6.40 18.38 -22.34
N THR A 112 7.04 17.89 -23.42
CA THR A 112 6.42 16.93 -24.36
C THR A 112 6.54 15.51 -23.81
N SER A 113 5.50 14.72 -23.98
CA SER A 113 5.53 13.30 -23.63
C SER A 113 6.60 12.57 -24.45
N GLN A 114 7.39 11.74 -23.78
CA GLN A 114 8.44 10.89 -24.37
C GLN A 114 8.00 9.43 -24.47
N LEU A 115 6.73 9.12 -24.19
CA LEU A 115 6.19 7.76 -24.27
C LEU A 115 6.12 7.31 -25.76
N MET A 116 6.68 6.14 -26.03
CA MET A 116 6.81 5.62 -27.39
C MET A 116 5.88 4.44 -27.70
N GLN A 117 5.16 3.91 -26.71
CA GLN A 117 4.21 2.81 -26.91
C GLN A 117 2.99 2.92 -25.98
N TRP A 118 1.96 2.18 -26.34
CA TRP A 118 0.76 1.96 -25.52
C TRP A 118 0.27 0.52 -25.73
N PRO A 119 -0.18 -0.19 -24.68
CA PRO A 119 -0.24 0.21 -23.27
C PRO A 119 1.12 0.21 -22.59
N CYS A 120 1.22 0.82 -21.37
CA CYS A 120 2.45 0.84 -20.57
C CYS A 120 2.36 -0.02 -19.30
N GLN A 121 1.16 -0.40 -18.85
CA GLN A 121 1.00 -1.28 -17.70
C GLN A 121 1.49 -2.69 -17.98
N ILE A 122 2.35 -3.24 -17.09
CA ILE A 122 2.91 -4.60 -17.25
C ILE A 122 1.81 -5.62 -17.50
N LYS A 123 0.69 -5.54 -16.80
CA LYS A 123 -0.43 -6.49 -16.94
C LYS A 123 -1.15 -6.39 -18.28
N LEU A 124 -1.13 -5.24 -18.93
CA LEU A 124 -1.89 -4.98 -20.17
C LEU A 124 -1.03 -5.17 -21.43
N VAL A 125 0.27 -4.95 -21.34
CA VAL A 125 1.17 -5.04 -22.51
C VAL A 125 1.20 -6.47 -23.04
N PRO A 126 1.15 -6.71 -24.38
CA PRO A 126 1.33 -8.05 -24.93
C PRO A 126 2.78 -8.51 -24.74
N VAL A 127 2.99 -9.83 -24.62
CA VAL A 127 4.32 -10.41 -24.44
C VAL A 127 5.20 -10.19 -25.68
N ASN A 128 4.60 -10.32 -26.86
CA ASN A 128 5.27 -10.13 -28.13
C ASN A 128 4.70 -8.90 -28.84
N ALA A 129 5.50 -7.83 -28.90
CA ALA A 129 5.11 -6.63 -29.63
C ALA A 129 6.31 -6.09 -30.40
N PRO A 130 6.11 -5.56 -31.62
CA PRO A 130 7.21 -5.08 -32.49
C PRO A 130 8.08 -4.01 -31.81
N TYR A 131 7.54 -3.23 -30.87
CA TYR A 131 8.29 -2.20 -30.18
C TYR A 131 9.29 -2.73 -29.15
N PHE A 132 9.28 -4.04 -28.82
CA PHE A 132 10.30 -4.65 -27.97
C PHE A 132 11.59 -5.02 -28.74
N ASP A 133 11.51 -5.12 -30.04
CA ASP A 133 12.68 -5.52 -30.85
C ASP A 133 13.75 -4.43 -30.79
N GLY A 134 14.93 -4.80 -30.31
CA GLY A 134 16.04 -3.88 -30.12
C GLY A 134 15.83 -2.80 -29.04
N ALA A 135 14.88 -2.99 -28.13
CA ALA A 135 14.49 -1.98 -27.15
C ALA A 135 15.43 -1.87 -25.95
N ASN A 136 15.56 -0.65 -25.45
CA ASN A 136 15.92 -0.41 -24.05
C ASN A 136 14.64 -0.44 -23.22
N LEU A 137 14.57 -1.31 -22.23
CA LEU A 137 13.38 -1.52 -21.42
C LEU A 137 13.46 -0.71 -20.12
N LEU A 138 12.43 0.09 -19.84
CA LEU A 138 12.22 0.74 -18.54
C LEU A 138 11.13 -0.03 -17.78
N ILE A 139 11.46 -0.51 -16.59
CA ILE A 139 10.50 -1.10 -15.64
C ILE A 139 10.41 -0.17 -14.45
N ALA A 140 9.28 0.50 -14.26
CA ALA A 140 9.14 1.54 -13.26
C ALA A 140 7.93 1.31 -12.32
N ALA A 141 8.11 1.64 -11.05
CA ALA A 141 6.98 1.69 -10.12
C ALA A 141 6.07 2.88 -10.45
N ASP A 142 4.76 2.70 -10.39
CA ASP A 142 3.75 3.72 -10.76
C ASP A 142 4.01 5.09 -10.13
N CYS A 143 4.45 5.13 -8.86
CA CYS A 143 4.67 6.37 -8.14
C CYS A 143 5.87 7.19 -8.62
N THR A 144 6.82 6.59 -9.35
CA THR A 144 8.09 7.22 -9.69
C THR A 144 7.93 8.41 -10.63
N ALA A 145 7.03 8.31 -11.61
CA ALA A 145 6.76 9.40 -12.54
C ALA A 145 6.07 10.61 -11.89
N TYR A 146 5.34 10.37 -10.79
CA TYR A 146 4.69 11.44 -10.01
C TYR A 146 5.67 12.08 -9.02
N ALA A 147 6.62 11.31 -8.48
CA ALA A 147 7.59 11.80 -7.53
C ALA A 147 8.72 12.62 -8.20
N TYR A 148 9.24 12.13 -9.33
CA TYR A 148 10.37 12.72 -10.04
C TYR A 148 9.94 13.58 -11.21
N GLY A 149 10.10 14.90 -11.08
CA GLY A 149 9.56 15.87 -12.05
C GLY A 149 10.12 15.81 -13.47
N ASN A 150 11.34 15.27 -13.69
CA ASN A 150 11.96 15.15 -15.00
C ASN A 150 11.87 13.71 -15.59
N PHE A 151 10.88 12.92 -15.13
CA PHE A 151 10.79 11.50 -15.42
C PHE A 151 10.76 11.17 -16.93
N HIS A 152 10.02 11.95 -17.72
CA HIS A 152 9.92 11.73 -19.16
C HIS A 152 11.28 11.88 -19.86
N ASN A 153 12.04 12.91 -19.54
CA ASN A 153 13.33 13.17 -20.20
C ASN A 153 14.44 12.24 -19.72
N GLU A 154 14.42 11.88 -18.44
CA GLU A 154 15.50 11.10 -17.81
C GLU A 154 15.30 9.59 -18.01
N PHE A 155 14.07 9.11 -17.93
CA PHE A 155 13.79 7.69 -17.88
C PHE A 155 12.97 7.18 -19.07
N ILE A 156 11.93 7.88 -19.51
CA ILE A 156 11.04 7.38 -20.58
C ILE A 156 11.70 7.55 -21.96
N ARG A 157 12.41 8.64 -22.19
CA ARG A 157 13.02 8.91 -23.48
C ARG A 157 13.94 7.78 -23.92
N ASN A 158 13.71 7.26 -25.15
CA ASN A 158 14.44 6.15 -25.75
C ASN A 158 14.29 4.80 -25.02
N HIS A 159 13.24 4.64 -24.20
CA HIS A 159 12.91 3.38 -23.54
C HIS A 159 11.48 2.96 -23.85
N ILE A 160 11.25 1.66 -23.99
CA ILE A 160 9.94 1.06 -23.92
C ILE A 160 9.59 0.91 -22.45
N THR A 161 8.50 1.54 -22.03
CA THR A 161 8.18 1.77 -20.61
C THR A 161 7.11 0.81 -20.13
N LEU A 162 7.43 0.05 -19.09
CA LEU A 162 6.52 -0.83 -18.37
C LEU A 162 6.37 -0.33 -16.94
N ILE A 163 5.13 -0.18 -16.49
CA ILE A 163 4.84 0.31 -15.13
C ILE A 163 3.96 -0.66 -14.37
N GLY A 164 4.00 -0.58 -13.04
CA GLY A 164 3.14 -1.36 -12.16
C GLY A 164 3.38 -1.07 -10.68
N CYS A 165 2.45 -1.50 -9.84
CA CYS A 165 2.55 -1.39 -8.39
C CYS A 165 2.47 -2.77 -7.72
N PRO A 166 3.58 -3.33 -7.22
CA PRO A 166 3.59 -4.68 -6.64
C PRO A 166 2.79 -4.78 -5.33
N LYS A 167 2.34 -3.66 -4.77
CA LYS A 167 1.49 -3.62 -3.58
C LYS A 167 -0.01 -3.64 -3.93
N LEU A 168 -0.39 -3.01 -5.04
CA LEU A 168 -1.79 -2.85 -5.44
C LEU A 168 -2.22 -3.91 -6.45
N ASP A 169 -1.30 -4.34 -7.29
CA ASP A 169 -1.59 -5.34 -8.31
C ASP A 169 -1.50 -6.75 -7.74
N GLU A 170 -2.48 -7.56 -8.05
CA GLU A 170 -2.46 -8.99 -7.75
C GLU A 170 -1.50 -9.75 -8.66
N GLY A 171 -0.84 -10.76 -8.11
CA GLY A 171 0.05 -11.66 -8.85
C GLY A 171 1.51 -11.20 -8.88
N ASP A 172 2.31 -11.96 -9.62
CA ASP A 172 3.75 -11.76 -9.75
C ASP A 172 4.10 -11.27 -11.16
N TYR A 173 4.80 -10.16 -11.24
CA TYR A 173 5.28 -9.62 -12.52
C TYR A 173 6.39 -10.46 -13.15
N ALA A 174 7.10 -11.27 -12.35
CA ALA A 174 8.28 -12.00 -12.83
C ALA A 174 7.96 -12.90 -14.03
N GLU A 175 6.85 -13.65 -13.98
CA GLU A 175 6.47 -14.55 -15.09
C GLU A 175 6.32 -13.78 -16.40
N LYS A 176 5.53 -12.71 -16.39
CA LYS A 176 5.27 -11.94 -17.60
C LYS A 176 6.50 -11.18 -18.09
N LEU A 177 7.29 -10.62 -17.17
CA LEU A 177 8.56 -9.97 -17.52
C LEU A 177 9.56 -10.96 -18.08
N THR A 178 9.61 -12.20 -17.56
CA THR A 178 10.44 -13.28 -18.10
C THR A 178 10.06 -13.58 -19.56
N GLU A 179 8.77 -13.74 -19.84
CA GLU A 179 8.29 -14.00 -21.20
C GLU A 179 8.62 -12.84 -22.16
N ILE A 180 8.45 -11.59 -21.72
CA ILE A 180 8.81 -10.41 -22.53
C ILE A 180 10.31 -10.40 -22.83
N ILE A 181 11.17 -10.59 -21.81
CA ILE A 181 12.63 -10.54 -21.97
C ILE A 181 13.11 -11.73 -22.82
N LYS A 182 12.56 -12.92 -22.58
CA LYS A 182 12.96 -14.15 -23.27
C LYS A 182 12.62 -14.12 -24.77
N ASN A 183 11.44 -13.64 -25.12
CA ASN A 183 10.92 -13.74 -26.48
C ASN A 183 11.25 -12.53 -27.36
N ASN A 184 11.86 -11.46 -26.84
CA ASN A 184 12.17 -10.24 -27.59
C ASN A 184 13.65 -9.88 -27.47
N ASP A 185 14.19 -9.14 -28.45
CA ASP A 185 15.58 -8.63 -28.44
C ASP A 185 15.67 -7.36 -27.57
N ILE A 186 15.89 -7.55 -26.26
CA ILE A 186 16.03 -6.46 -25.28
C ILE A 186 17.52 -6.13 -25.12
N LYS A 187 17.89 -4.86 -25.36
CA LYS A 187 19.28 -4.38 -25.28
C LYS A 187 19.71 -4.05 -23.85
N SER A 188 18.83 -3.47 -23.06
CA SER A 188 19.12 -3.09 -21.66
C SER A 188 17.85 -3.03 -20.84
N VAL A 189 17.98 -3.15 -19.52
CA VAL A 189 16.87 -3.02 -18.58
C VAL A 189 17.23 -1.97 -17.52
N LYS A 190 16.38 -0.95 -17.40
CA LYS A 190 16.45 0.05 -16.33
C LYS A 190 15.27 -0.14 -15.40
N ILE A 191 15.53 -0.29 -14.11
CA ILE A 191 14.52 -0.48 -13.08
C ILE A 191 14.47 0.79 -12.25
N VAL A 192 13.31 1.44 -12.18
CA VAL A 192 13.12 2.65 -11.37
C VAL A 192 12.08 2.39 -10.30
N ARG A 193 12.46 2.57 -9.04
CA ARG A 193 11.59 2.32 -7.90
C ARG A 193 11.61 3.46 -6.90
N MET A 194 10.61 3.51 -6.01
CA MET A 194 10.64 4.40 -4.87
C MET A 194 11.50 3.81 -3.73
N GLU A 195 11.99 4.67 -2.84
CA GLU A 195 12.72 4.28 -1.63
C GLU A 195 11.91 3.42 -0.66
N VAL A 196 10.59 3.43 -0.79
CA VAL A 196 9.67 2.72 0.12
C VAL A 196 9.75 1.20 -0.07
N PRO A 197 9.66 0.39 1.00
CA PRO A 197 9.86 -1.06 0.95
C PRO A 197 8.92 -1.80 0.00
N CYS A 198 7.67 -1.34 -0.19
CA CYS A 198 6.72 -1.98 -1.09
C CYS A 198 7.20 -2.00 -2.55
N CYS A 199 8.02 -1.04 -2.97
CA CYS A 199 8.60 -1.01 -4.32
C CYS A 199 9.74 -2.01 -4.53
N GLY A 200 10.26 -2.66 -3.48
CA GLY A 200 11.20 -3.77 -3.61
C GLY A 200 10.65 -4.95 -4.40
N GLY A 201 9.32 -5.11 -4.43
CA GLY A 201 8.65 -6.17 -5.19
C GLY A 201 8.88 -6.07 -6.70
N ILE A 202 8.84 -4.86 -7.29
CA ILE A 202 9.08 -4.69 -8.74
C ILE A 202 10.55 -4.91 -9.10
N GLU A 203 11.47 -4.50 -8.24
CA GLU A 203 12.90 -4.77 -8.41
C GLU A 203 13.18 -6.27 -8.38
N ASN A 204 12.63 -6.99 -7.39
CA ASN A 204 12.80 -8.43 -7.25
C ASN A 204 12.19 -9.19 -8.44
N ALA A 205 11.01 -8.79 -8.91
CA ALA A 205 10.37 -9.39 -10.07
C ALA A 205 11.22 -9.20 -11.34
N ALA A 206 11.74 -8.00 -11.57
CA ALA A 206 12.60 -7.72 -12.72
C ALA A 206 13.94 -8.50 -12.67
N LYS A 207 14.57 -8.59 -11.49
CA LYS A 207 15.80 -9.38 -11.29
C LYS A 207 15.57 -10.87 -11.53
N ARG A 208 14.46 -11.44 -11.04
CA ARG A 208 14.10 -12.83 -11.32
C ARG A 208 13.85 -13.04 -12.80
N ALA A 209 13.12 -12.15 -13.44
CA ALA A 209 12.84 -12.23 -14.87
C ALA A 209 14.13 -12.22 -15.72
N LEU A 210 15.10 -11.38 -15.37
CA LEU A 210 16.41 -11.37 -16.02
C LEU A 210 17.14 -12.72 -15.87
N LEU A 211 17.17 -13.29 -14.67
CA LEU A 211 17.78 -14.59 -14.41
C LEU A 211 17.08 -15.72 -15.16
N GLU A 212 15.76 -15.79 -15.10
CA GLU A 212 14.95 -16.86 -15.69
C GLU A 212 14.88 -16.77 -17.22
N SER A 213 15.13 -15.59 -17.80
CA SER A 213 15.20 -15.42 -19.25
C SER A 213 16.39 -16.15 -19.89
N GLY A 214 17.43 -16.43 -19.12
CA GLY A 214 18.68 -17.02 -19.61
C GLY A 214 19.52 -16.10 -20.49
N LYS A 215 19.15 -14.81 -20.62
CA LYS A 215 19.87 -13.83 -21.44
C LYS A 215 20.81 -12.98 -20.58
N PHE A 216 21.96 -12.66 -21.11
CA PHE A 216 22.87 -11.70 -20.50
C PHE A 216 22.57 -10.29 -21.01
N ILE A 217 21.78 -9.52 -20.22
CA ILE A 217 21.34 -8.17 -20.57
C ILE A 217 21.84 -7.21 -19.48
N PRO A 218 22.52 -6.10 -19.85
CA PRO A 218 22.94 -5.10 -18.88
C PRO A 218 21.71 -4.46 -18.22
N TRP A 219 21.76 -4.30 -16.92
CA TRP A 219 20.66 -3.70 -16.14
C TRP A 219 21.17 -2.81 -15.01
N GLN A 220 20.32 -1.88 -14.59
CA GLN A 220 20.58 -1.01 -13.44
C GLN A 220 19.31 -0.75 -12.65
N VAL A 221 19.46 -0.47 -11.35
CA VAL A 221 18.37 -0.04 -10.47
C VAL A 221 18.60 1.39 -10.05
N ILE A 222 17.57 2.20 -10.12
CA ILE A 222 17.55 3.60 -9.68
C ILE A 222 16.46 3.76 -8.65
N THR A 223 16.80 4.33 -7.51
CA THR A 223 15.86 4.60 -6.43
C THR A 223 15.52 6.08 -6.40
N VAL A 224 14.23 6.38 -6.36
CA VAL A 224 13.70 7.75 -6.23
C VAL A 224 13.15 7.94 -4.83
N SER A 225 13.54 9.03 -4.17
CA SER A 225 12.99 9.39 -2.87
C SER A 225 11.57 9.92 -3.00
N THR A 226 10.83 9.89 -1.90
CA THR A 226 9.49 10.48 -1.83
C THR A 226 9.49 12.00 -2.01
N ASP A 227 10.65 12.66 -1.89
CA ASP A 227 10.85 14.09 -2.17
C ASP A 227 11.20 14.37 -3.64
N GLY A 228 11.34 13.33 -4.46
CA GLY A 228 11.62 13.41 -5.89
C GLY A 228 13.09 13.63 -6.21
N LYS A 229 14.00 13.02 -5.45
CA LYS A 229 15.45 13.00 -5.73
C LYS A 229 15.86 11.58 -6.11
N ILE A 230 16.84 11.48 -6.99
CA ILE A 230 17.51 10.21 -7.27
C ILE A 230 18.46 9.94 -6.10
N LEU A 231 18.36 8.74 -5.53
CA LEU A 231 19.25 8.22 -4.49
C LEU A 231 20.30 7.33 -5.17
N GLU A 232 21.56 7.52 -4.79
CA GLU A 232 22.69 6.68 -5.23
C GLU A 232 22.70 5.33 -4.52
#